data_acd5a2e444083220a2d3c776ec29ad70
#
_entry.id   acd5a2e444083220a2d3c776ec29ad70
#
_cell.length_a   1.000
_cell.length_b   1.000
_cell.length_c   1.000
_cell.angle_alpha   90.00
_cell.angle_beta   90.00
_cell.angle_gamma   90.00
#
_symmetry.space_group_name_H-M   'P 1'
#
loop_
_entity.id
_entity.type
_entity.pdbx_description
1 polymer ?
#
loop_
_entity_poly.entity_id
_entity_poly.type
_entity_poly.pdbx_seq_one_letter_code
_entity_poly.pdbx_strand_id
1 'polypeptide(L)'
;GKHAFWHTSAHLLAEALQELYPGIQFGIGPAIENGFYYDVDPGETAIKEADLPAIEKKMAELAAKKEAVVRESISKTDALKMFGDRGETYKCELISELEDGHITTYTQGAFTDLCRGPHLMTTAPIKAIKLTSVAGAYWRGQEDRKMMTRIYGITFPKKKMLDEYLVLLEEAKKRDHRKIGKEMDLFMFSDTVGKGLPMWLPKGAALRIRLQEFLRRIQARYDYQEVMCPPIGNKLLYITSGHYAKYGKDSFQPIHTPEEGEEYFLKPMNCPHHCMIYKNSPRSYKDLPLRLAEFGTVCRYEQSGELHGLTRVRSFTQDDAHIFCRPDQVKDEFLRVMDIISIVFQSMHFENFEAQISLRDKVNREKYIGSDENWEKAEQAIIEACEEKGLKARVEYGEAAFYGPKLDFMVKDAIGRRWQLGTIQVDYNLPERFQLCLLYTSDAADDLIGV
;
A
#
# COMPACT_ATOMS: atom_id res chain seq x y z
N GLY A 1 -8.77 -3.32 -20.62
CA GLY A 1 -7.74 -3.63 -21.60
C GLY A 1 -6.50 -4.31 -21.04
N LYS A 2 -5.66 -3.59 -20.27
CA LYS A 2 -4.36 -4.05 -19.76
C LYS A 2 -4.51 -5.31 -18.89
N HIS A 3 -5.44 -5.33 -17.95
CA HIS A 3 -5.72 -6.48 -17.08
C HIS A 3 -6.08 -7.73 -17.88
N ALA A 4 -7.07 -7.65 -18.79
CA ALA A 4 -7.48 -8.78 -19.63
C ALA A 4 -6.33 -9.29 -20.52
N PHE A 5 -5.45 -8.38 -20.99
CA PHE A 5 -4.29 -8.73 -21.80
C PHE A 5 -3.31 -9.61 -20.99
N TRP A 6 -2.93 -9.19 -19.82
CA TRP A 6 -2.01 -9.96 -18.98
C TRP A 6 -2.63 -11.20 -18.36
N HIS A 7 -3.95 -11.17 -18.09
CA HIS A 7 -4.65 -12.36 -17.64
C HIS A 7 -4.67 -13.46 -18.71
N THR A 8 -4.90 -13.09 -19.99
CA THR A 8 -4.76 -14.04 -21.10
C THR A 8 -3.31 -14.53 -21.27
N SER A 9 -2.33 -13.67 -20.98
CA SER A 9 -0.93 -14.06 -21.01
C SER A 9 -0.57 -15.05 -19.90
N ALA A 10 -1.21 -14.97 -18.75
CA ALA A 10 -1.05 -15.97 -17.68
C ALA A 10 -1.59 -17.35 -18.13
N HIS A 11 -2.73 -17.40 -18.80
CA HIS A 11 -3.25 -18.64 -19.38
C HIS A 11 -2.34 -19.16 -20.50
N LEU A 12 -1.76 -18.29 -21.32
CA LEU A 12 -0.78 -18.68 -22.34
C LEU A 12 0.49 -19.30 -21.72
N LEU A 13 0.94 -18.79 -20.58
CA LEU A 13 2.01 -19.40 -19.79
C LEU A 13 1.59 -20.80 -19.30
N ALA A 14 0.39 -20.94 -18.75
CA ALA A 14 -0.10 -22.22 -18.26
C ALA A 14 -0.22 -23.26 -19.39
N GLU A 15 -0.71 -22.85 -20.56
CA GLU A 15 -0.77 -23.71 -21.74
C GLU A 15 0.63 -24.18 -22.19
N ALA A 16 1.61 -23.26 -22.21
CA ALA A 16 2.98 -23.60 -22.52
C ALA A 16 3.60 -24.57 -21.51
N LEU A 17 3.30 -24.39 -20.22
CA LEU A 17 3.77 -25.28 -19.16
C LEU A 17 3.09 -26.66 -19.24
N GLN A 18 1.81 -26.74 -19.59
CA GLN A 18 1.11 -28.00 -19.79
C GLN A 18 1.73 -28.84 -20.90
N GLU A 19 2.15 -28.19 -22.00
CA GLU A 19 2.82 -28.91 -23.11
C GLU A 19 4.27 -29.31 -22.78
N LEU A 20 4.99 -28.51 -21.99
CA LEU A 20 6.41 -28.78 -21.69
C LEU A 20 6.62 -29.69 -20.47
N TYR A 21 5.68 -29.71 -19.54
CA TYR A 21 5.81 -30.45 -18.28
C TYR A 21 4.56 -31.32 -18.04
N PRO A 22 4.51 -32.51 -18.65
CA PRO A 22 3.38 -33.44 -18.44
C PRO A 22 3.16 -33.76 -16.97
N GLY A 23 1.92 -33.66 -16.51
CA GLY A 23 1.55 -33.92 -15.11
C GLY A 23 1.70 -32.71 -14.16
N ILE A 24 2.10 -31.54 -14.66
CA ILE A 24 2.10 -30.30 -13.88
C ILE A 24 0.67 -29.97 -13.40
N GLN A 25 0.53 -29.51 -12.15
CA GLN A 25 -0.76 -29.06 -11.60
C GLN A 25 -0.80 -27.55 -11.51
N PHE A 26 -1.98 -26.99 -11.77
CA PHE A 26 -2.18 -25.56 -11.87
C PHE A 26 -2.89 -25.00 -10.62
N GLY A 27 -2.29 -23.96 -10.02
CA GLY A 27 -2.88 -23.15 -8.96
C GLY A 27 -3.70 -21.99 -9.53
N ILE A 28 -3.19 -20.76 -9.38
CA ILE A 28 -3.83 -19.52 -9.84
C ILE A 28 -2.88 -18.67 -10.67
N GLY A 29 -3.43 -17.94 -11.64
CA GLY A 29 -2.67 -17.09 -12.56
C GLY A 29 -3.31 -15.73 -12.79
N PRO A 30 -3.25 -14.79 -11.83
CA PRO A 30 -3.83 -13.46 -12.00
C PRO A 30 -2.93 -12.52 -12.79
N ALA A 31 -3.55 -11.52 -13.40
CA ALA A 31 -2.85 -10.31 -13.78
C ALA A 31 -2.54 -9.47 -12.54
N ILE A 32 -1.37 -8.87 -12.52
CA ILE A 32 -0.90 -7.96 -11.48
C ILE A 32 -0.64 -6.56 -12.07
N GLU A 33 -0.27 -5.59 -11.24
CA GLU A 33 -0.07 -4.20 -11.68
C GLU A 33 0.90 -4.07 -12.86
N ASN A 34 1.99 -4.85 -12.86
CA ASN A 34 3.01 -4.83 -13.92
C ASN A 34 3.32 -6.25 -14.42
N GLY A 35 2.36 -6.87 -15.10
CA GLY A 35 2.50 -8.19 -15.67
C GLY A 35 1.50 -9.20 -15.12
N PHE A 36 1.96 -10.42 -14.97
CA PHE A 36 1.18 -11.55 -14.46
C PHE A 36 2.11 -12.56 -13.79
N TYR A 37 1.53 -13.47 -13.05
CA TYR A 37 2.22 -14.70 -12.64
C TYR A 37 1.30 -15.90 -12.81
N TYR A 38 1.89 -17.09 -12.69
CA TYR A 38 1.13 -18.33 -12.52
C TYR A 38 1.80 -19.21 -11.48
N ASP A 39 1.00 -19.74 -10.54
CA ASP A 39 1.42 -20.69 -9.52
C ASP A 39 1.19 -22.11 -10.01
N VAL A 40 2.24 -22.91 -10.04
CA VAL A 40 2.18 -24.29 -10.49
C VAL A 40 2.87 -25.23 -9.50
N ASP A 41 2.41 -26.47 -9.48
CA ASP A 41 3.10 -27.57 -8.83
C ASP A 41 3.70 -28.50 -9.91
N PRO A 42 5.00 -28.40 -10.16
CA PRO A 42 5.67 -29.19 -11.20
C PRO A 42 6.00 -30.63 -10.74
N GLY A 43 5.51 -31.05 -9.56
CA GLY A 43 5.82 -32.38 -9.00
C GLY A 43 7.28 -32.54 -8.65
N GLU A 44 7.93 -33.55 -9.23
CA GLU A 44 9.37 -33.84 -9.03
C GLU A 44 10.31 -32.99 -9.92
N THR A 45 9.78 -32.37 -10.97
CA THR A 45 10.57 -31.58 -11.94
C THR A 45 10.64 -30.13 -11.52
N ALA A 46 11.78 -29.70 -10.95
CA ALA A 46 11.95 -28.30 -10.57
C ALA A 46 12.10 -27.39 -11.79
N ILE A 47 11.27 -26.37 -11.90
CA ILE A 47 11.40 -25.29 -12.91
C ILE A 47 12.31 -24.20 -12.34
N LYS A 48 13.35 -23.85 -13.09
CA LYS A 48 14.38 -22.88 -12.71
C LYS A 48 14.41 -21.70 -13.68
N GLU A 49 15.10 -20.63 -13.32
CA GLU A 49 15.27 -19.46 -14.20
C GLU A 49 15.92 -19.84 -15.55
N ALA A 50 16.78 -20.86 -15.58
CA ALA A 50 17.39 -21.37 -16.80
C ALA A 50 16.38 -21.94 -17.83
N ASP A 51 15.20 -22.34 -17.37
CA ASP A 51 14.14 -22.93 -18.22
C ASP A 51 13.26 -21.85 -18.86
N LEU A 52 13.27 -20.62 -18.33
CA LEU A 52 12.41 -19.53 -18.79
C LEU A 52 12.52 -19.25 -20.29
N PRO A 53 13.70 -19.24 -20.94
CA PRO A 53 13.78 -19.03 -22.39
C PRO A 53 13.07 -20.10 -23.22
N ALA A 54 13.08 -21.35 -22.78
CA ALA A 54 12.36 -22.42 -23.47
C ALA A 54 10.83 -22.25 -23.32
N ILE A 55 10.38 -21.85 -22.16
CA ILE A 55 8.96 -21.57 -21.90
C ILE A 55 8.51 -20.34 -22.71
N GLU A 56 9.30 -19.25 -22.75
CA GLU A 56 9.03 -18.05 -23.58
C GLU A 56 8.87 -18.42 -25.06
N LYS A 57 9.76 -19.29 -25.58
CA LYS A 57 9.68 -19.76 -26.95
C LYS A 57 8.39 -20.51 -27.20
N LYS A 58 8.00 -21.42 -26.30
CA LYS A 58 6.75 -22.18 -26.41
C LYS A 58 5.53 -21.24 -26.36
N MET A 59 5.50 -20.27 -25.44
CA MET A 59 4.46 -19.26 -25.40
C MET A 59 4.34 -18.46 -26.71
N ALA A 60 5.47 -18.11 -27.33
CA ALA A 60 5.48 -17.41 -28.61
C ALA A 60 4.92 -18.27 -29.75
N GLU A 61 5.24 -19.58 -29.78
CA GLU A 61 4.70 -20.55 -30.73
C GLU A 61 3.16 -20.66 -30.59
N LEU A 62 2.65 -20.77 -29.35
CA LEU A 62 1.22 -20.85 -29.06
C LEU A 62 0.51 -19.53 -29.42
N ALA A 63 1.06 -18.39 -29.06
CA ALA A 63 0.49 -17.08 -29.41
C ALA A 63 0.36 -16.89 -30.93
N ALA A 64 1.32 -17.43 -31.71
CA ALA A 64 1.30 -17.36 -33.16
C ALA A 64 0.15 -18.16 -33.81
N LYS A 65 -0.42 -19.14 -33.11
CA LYS A 65 -1.60 -19.88 -33.55
C LYS A 65 -2.88 -18.99 -33.54
N LYS A 66 -2.88 -17.87 -32.79
CA LYS A 66 -3.98 -16.91 -32.68
C LYS A 66 -5.28 -17.54 -32.21
N GLU A 67 -5.20 -18.44 -31.24
CA GLU A 67 -6.33 -19.23 -30.76
C GLU A 67 -7.38 -18.34 -30.12
N ALA A 68 -8.66 -18.72 -30.30
CA ALA A 68 -9.77 -18.08 -29.64
C ALA A 68 -9.78 -18.41 -28.14
N VAL A 69 -10.17 -17.45 -27.33
CA VAL A 69 -10.37 -17.65 -25.89
C VAL A 69 -11.86 -17.70 -25.63
N VAL A 70 -12.36 -18.90 -25.29
CA VAL A 70 -13.79 -19.19 -25.16
C VAL A 70 -14.16 -19.28 -23.69
N ARG A 71 -15.18 -18.52 -23.29
CA ARG A 71 -15.77 -18.55 -21.95
C ARG A 71 -16.96 -19.47 -21.93
N GLU A 72 -17.02 -20.36 -20.93
CA GLU A 72 -18.15 -21.23 -20.69
C GLU A 72 -18.59 -21.12 -19.22
N SER A 73 -19.89 -21.22 -18.99
CA SER A 73 -20.46 -21.42 -17.64
C SER A 73 -20.73 -22.90 -17.44
N ILE A 74 -20.28 -23.44 -16.31
CA ILE A 74 -20.33 -24.88 -16.03
C ILE A 74 -20.93 -25.10 -14.65
N SER A 75 -21.66 -26.22 -14.46
CA SER A 75 -22.14 -26.62 -13.14
C SER A 75 -20.98 -27.03 -12.21
N LYS A 76 -21.18 -26.89 -10.89
CA LYS A 76 -20.18 -27.32 -9.91
C LYS A 76 -19.82 -28.81 -10.06
N THR A 77 -20.80 -29.64 -10.31
CA THR A 77 -20.60 -31.09 -10.50
C THR A 77 -19.76 -31.38 -11.75
N ASP A 78 -20.07 -30.75 -12.87
CA ASP A 78 -19.32 -30.96 -14.12
C ASP A 78 -17.91 -30.36 -14.02
N ALA A 79 -17.74 -29.23 -13.34
CA ALA A 79 -16.44 -28.64 -13.09
C ALA A 79 -15.55 -29.55 -12.23
N LEU A 80 -16.07 -30.08 -11.12
CA LEU A 80 -15.34 -31.02 -10.26
C LEU A 80 -14.97 -32.30 -11.01
N LYS A 81 -15.86 -32.80 -11.87
CA LYS A 81 -15.57 -33.96 -12.72
C LYS A 81 -14.49 -33.65 -13.73
N MET A 82 -14.61 -32.53 -14.48
CA MET A 82 -13.65 -32.12 -15.51
C MET A 82 -12.24 -31.97 -14.96
N PHE A 83 -12.07 -31.22 -13.87
CA PHE A 83 -10.76 -30.98 -13.26
C PHE A 83 -10.25 -32.20 -12.46
N GLY A 84 -11.16 -32.98 -11.87
CA GLY A 84 -10.82 -34.24 -11.20
C GLY A 84 -10.28 -35.32 -12.16
N ASP A 85 -10.90 -35.49 -13.32
CA ASP A 85 -10.44 -36.42 -14.35
C ASP A 85 -9.06 -36.05 -14.92
N ARG A 86 -8.65 -34.75 -14.81
CA ARG A 86 -7.34 -34.25 -15.19
C ARG A 86 -6.31 -34.30 -14.04
N GLY A 87 -6.72 -34.68 -12.83
CA GLY A 87 -5.85 -34.70 -11.65
C GLY A 87 -5.55 -33.31 -11.05
N GLU A 88 -6.31 -32.28 -11.41
CA GLU A 88 -6.12 -30.88 -11.00
C GLU A 88 -6.65 -30.64 -9.56
N THR A 89 -5.93 -31.15 -8.57
CA THR A 89 -6.35 -31.15 -7.16
C THR A 89 -6.57 -29.74 -6.61
N TYR A 90 -5.73 -28.78 -6.95
CA TYR A 90 -5.85 -27.39 -6.51
C TYR A 90 -7.08 -26.70 -7.10
N LYS A 91 -7.44 -26.99 -8.35
CA LYS A 91 -8.68 -26.49 -8.97
C LYS A 91 -9.92 -27.11 -8.33
N CYS A 92 -9.90 -28.39 -8.03
CA CYS A 92 -11.00 -29.06 -7.32
C CYS A 92 -11.21 -28.45 -5.91
N GLU A 93 -10.13 -28.13 -5.20
CA GLU A 93 -10.21 -27.43 -3.90
C GLU A 93 -10.91 -26.07 -4.06
N LEU A 94 -10.47 -25.24 -5.03
CA LEU A 94 -11.08 -23.94 -5.27
C LEU A 94 -12.56 -24.05 -5.65
N ILE A 95 -12.93 -25.01 -6.51
CA ILE A 95 -14.31 -25.23 -6.94
C ILE A 95 -15.19 -25.65 -5.76
N SER A 96 -14.67 -26.46 -4.83
CA SER A 96 -15.43 -26.94 -3.67
C SER A 96 -15.96 -25.79 -2.80
N GLU A 97 -15.27 -24.66 -2.75
CA GLU A 97 -15.62 -23.46 -1.99
C GLU A 97 -16.56 -22.51 -2.75
N LEU A 98 -16.73 -22.69 -4.06
CA LEU A 98 -17.59 -21.82 -4.87
C LEU A 98 -19.06 -22.27 -4.79
N GLU A 99 -19.97 -21.29 -4.88
CA GLU A 99 -21.39 -21.55 -5.05
C GLU A 99 -21.70 -22.00 -6.48
N ASP A 100 -22.67 -22.92 -6.61
CA ASP A 100 -23.13 -23.36 -7.93
C ASP A 100 -23.81 -22.21 -8.70
N GLY A 101 -23.69 -22.23 -10.04
CA GLY A 101 -24.22 -21.18 -10.90
C GLY A 101 -23.25 -19.99 -11.16
N HIS A 102 -22.13 -19.90 -10.44
CA HIS A 102 -21.12 -18.83 -10.60
C HIS A 102 -19.77 -19.33 -11.12
N ILE A 103 -19.71 -20.59 -11.58
CA ILE A 103 -18.46 -21.22 -12.03
C ILE A 103 -18.31 -21.00 -13.54
N THR A 104 -17.17 -20.43 -13.92
CA THR A 104 -16.83 -20.21 -15.31
C THR A 104 -15.45 -20.76 -15.62
N THR A 105 -15.30 -21.26 -16.85
CA THR A 105 -14.03 -21.71 -17.40
C THR A 105 -13.69 -20.87 -18.63
N TYR A 106 -12.40 -20.81 -18.91
CA TYR A 106 -11.87 -20.22 -20.14
C TYR A 106 -10.97 -21.24 -20.81
N THR A 107 -11.29 -21.53 -22.07
CA THR A 107 -10.54 -22.46 -22.92
C THR A 107 -9.77 -21.70 -23.97
N GLN A 108 -8.48 -22.01 -24.11
CA GLN A 108 -7.54 -21.46 -25.07
C GLN A 108 -6.71 -22.61 -25.61
N GLY A 109 -6.82 -22.91 -26.90
CA GLY A 109 -6.16 -24.08 -27.48
C GLY A 109 -6.51 -25.37 -26.74
N ALA A 110 -5.50 -26.06 -26.24
CA ALA A 110 -5.64 -27.29 -25.46
C ALA A 110 -5.78 -27.06 -23.95
N PHE A 111 -5.66 -25.84 -23.48
CA PHE A 111 -5.70 -25.47 -22.06
C PHE A 111 -7.06 -24.92 -21.65
N THR A 112 -7.62 -25.44 -20.57
CA THR A 112 -8.85 -24.94 -19.95
C THR A 112 -8.61 -24.64 -18.48
N ASP A 113 -8.92 -23.43 -18.05
CA ASP A 113 -8.76 -22.99 -16.66
C ASP A 113 -10.06 -22.60 -16.00
N LEU A 114 -10.13 -22.80 -14.68
CA LEU A 114 -11.14 -22.22 -13.80
C LEU A 114 -10.84 -20.71 -13.65
N CYS A 115 -11.70 -19.85 -14.18
CA CYS A 115 -11.41 -18.43 -14.21
C CYS A 115 -12.66 -17.56 -14.30
N ARG A 116 -12.61 -16.39 -13.63
CA ARG A 116 -13.69 -15.38 -13.70
C ARG A 116 -13.53 -14.39 -14.86
N GLY A 117 -12.34 -14.33 -15.46
CA GLY A 117 -11.99 -13.33 -16.49
C GLY A 117 -11.78 -11.93 -15.92
N PRO A 118 -11.80 -10.88 -16.73
CA PRO A 118 -11.95 -10.93 -18.19
C PRO A 118 -10.67 -11.35 -18.92
N HIS A 119 -10.86 -11.87 -20.15
CA HIS A 119 -9.78 -12.21 -21.07
C HIS A 119 -9.91 -11.47 -22.41
N LEU A 120 -8.86 -11.53 -23.24
CA LEU A 120 -8.95 -11.18 -24.65
C LEU A 120 -9.81 -12.22 -25.39
N MET A 121 -10.32 -11.86 -26.55
CA MET A 121 -11.07 -12.80 -27.41
C MET A 121 -10.16 -13.82 -28.12
N THR A 122 -8.87 -13.52 -28.23
CA THR A 122 -7.87 -14.34 -28.91
C THR A 122 -6.47 -14.02 -28.40
N THR A 123 -5.53 -14.96 -28.53
CA THR A 123 -4.11 -14.77 -28.21
C THR A 123 -3.34 -13.89 -29.20
N ALA A 124 -3.90 -13.59 -30.36
CA ALA A 124 -3.26 -12.83 -31.47
C ALA A 124 -2.57 -11.51 -31.07
N PRO A 125 -3.07 -10.71 -30.10
CA PRO A 125 -2.40 -9.49 -29.67
C PRO A 125 -1.10 -9.71 -28.88
N ILE A 126 -0.85 -10.90 -28.31
CA ILE A 126 0.32 -11.19 -27.50
C ILE A 126 1.50 -11.51 -28.42
N LYS A 127 2.44 -10.56 -28.59
CA LYS A 127 3.55 -10.68 -29.57
C LYS A 127 4.93 -10.63 -28.92
N ALA A 128 5.07 -9.97 -27.80
CA ALA A 128 6.34 -9.82 -27.11
C ALA A 128 6.18 -10.33 -25.68
N ILE A 129 7.00 -11.34 -25.34
CA ILE A 129 6.86 -12.12 -24.12
C ILE A 129 8.19 -12.08 -23.38
N LYS A 130 8.17 -11.84 -22.07
CA LYS A 130 9.32 -11.99 -21.19
C LYS A 130 8.90 -12.59 -19.87
N LEU A 131 9.47 -13.70 -19.48
CA LEU A 131 9.40 -14.25 -18.14
C LEU A 131 10.53 -13.65 -17.30
N THR A 132 10.21 -13.15 -16.13
CA THR A 132 11.13 -12.29 -15.37
C THR A 132 11.81 -12.99 -14.20
N SER A 133 11.13 -13.93 -13.55
CA SER A 133 11.67 -14.66 -12.41
C SER A 133 10.85 -15.89 -12.05
N VAL A 134 11.49 -16.78 -11.28
CA VAL A 134 10.87 -17.93 -10.62
C VAL A 134 11.01 -17.74 -9.10
N ALA A 135 9.93 -17.94 -8.35
CA ALA A 135 9.91 -17.83 -6.89
C ALA A 135 9.08 -18.96 -6.27
N GLY A 136 9.36 -19.29 -5.02
CA GLY A 136 8.48 -20.14 -4.21
C GLY A 136 7.31 -19.31 -3.65
N ALA A 137 6.12 -19.90 -3.62
CA ALA A 137 4.95 -19.31 -2.98
C ALA A 137 4.11 -20.39 -2.32
N TYR A 138 3.78 -20.25 -1.05
CA TYR A 138 2.91 -21.20 -0.39
C TYR A 138 1.49 -21.16 -0.96
N TRP A 139 0.88 -22.32 -1.16
CA TRP A 139 -0.48 -22.40 -1.64
C TRP A 139 -1.41 -21.57 -0.75
N ARG A 140 -2.15 -20.64 -1.36
CA ARG A 140 -3.05 -19.68 -0.68
C ARG A 140 -2.35 -18.81 0.40
N GLY A 141 -1.03 -18.66 0.34
CA GLY A 141 -0.26 -17.86 1.30
C GLY A 141 -0.12 -18.49 2.70
N GLN A 142 -0.44 -19.78 2.86
CA GLN A 142 -0.36 -20.50 4.13
C GLN A 142 0.96 -21.27 4.22
N GLU A 143 1.79 -20.93 5.22
CA GLU A 143 3.15 -21.50 5.37
C GLU A 143 3.17 -22.99 5.69
N ASP A 144 2.06 -23.54 6.20
CA ASP A 144 1.86 -24.97 6.49
C ASP A 144 1.44 -25.79 5.26
N ARG A 145 1.19 -25.13 4.14
CA ARG A 145 0.77 -25.76 2.88
C ARG A 145 1.93 -25.94 1.91
N LYS A 146 1.68 -26.70 0.84
CA LYS A 146 2.70 -26.99 -0.17
C LYS A 146 3.25 -25.71 -0.80
N MET A 147 4.57 -25.63 -0.91
CA MET A 147 5.25 -24.60 -1.66
C MET A 147 5.12 -24.86 -3.15
N MET A 148 4.48 -23.94 -3.86
CA MET A 148 4.34 -23.93 -5.31
C MET A 148 5.47 -23.15 -5.99
N THR A 149 5.65 -23.39 -7.26
CA THR A 149 6.53 -22.59 -8.13
C THR A 149 5.72 -21.47 -8.77
N ARG A 150 6.08 -20.21 -8.48
CA ARG A 150 5.47 -19.02 -9.05
C ARG A 150 6.36 -18.47 -10.16
N ILE A 151 5.82 -18.39 -11.37
CA ILE A 151 6.55 -17.86 -12.53
C ILE A 151 5.96 -16.51 -12.90
N TYR A 152 6.79 -15.47 -12.85
CA TYR A 152 6.41 -14.11 -13.22
C TYR A 152 6.71 -13.82 -14.68
N GLY A 153 5.83 -13.05 -15.31
CA GLY A 153 6.01 -12.65 -16.69
C GLY A 153 5.34 -11.33 -17.04
N ILE A 154 5.77 -10.78 -18.15
CA ILE A 154 5.16 -9.61 -18.76
C ILE A 154 5.07 -9.77 -20.26
N THR A 155 4.01 -9.24 -20.86
CA THR A 155 3.80 -9.32 -22.30
C THR A 155 3.33 -7.99 -22.85
N PHE A 156 3.61 -7.78 -24.13
CA PHE A 156 3.20 -6.58 -24.86
C PHE A 156 2.73 -6.91 -26.28
N PRO A 157 1.88 -6.05 -26.87
CA PRO A 157 1.44 -6.22 -28.26
C PRO A 157 2.50 -5.88 -29.31
N LYS A 158 3.61 -5.26 -28.89
CA LYS A 158 4.74 -4.88 -29.77
C LYS A 158 6.06 -5.10 -29.06
N LYS A 159 7.06 -5.61 -29.79
CA LYS A 159 8.42 -5.83 -29.26
C LYS A 159 9.03 -4.53 -28.72
N LYS A 160 8.88 -3.40 -29.43
CA LYS A 160 9.38 -2.10 -28.98
C LYS A 160 8.92 -1.74 -27.55
N MET A 161 7.64 -2.01 -27.22
CA MET A 161 7.11 -1.74 -25.86
C MET A 161 7.77 -2.62 -24.81
N LEU A 162 8.08 -3.88 -25.12
CA LEU A 162 8.81 -4.76 -24.22
C LEU A 162 10.24 -4.27 -24.02
N ASP A 163 10.93 -3.91 -25.12
CA ASP A 163 12.31 -3.42 -25.07
C ASP A 163 12.40 -2.14 -24.22
N GLU A 164 11.49 -1.17 -24.41
CA GLU A 164 11.38 0.05 -23.59
C GLU A 164 11.15 -0.28 -22.11
N TYR A 165 10.28 -1.24 -21.82
CA TYR A 165 10.01 -1.67 -20.43
C TYR A 165 11.23 -2.35 -19.79
N LEU A 166 11.97 -3.18 -20.54
CA LEU A 166 13.18 -3.83 -20.03
C LEU A 166 14.28 -2.80 -19.72
N VAL A 167 14.42 -1.75 -20.55
CA VAL A 167 15.32 -0.63 -20.26
C VAL A 167 14.92 0.07 -18.96
N LEU A 168 13.62 0.33 -18.77
CA LEU A 168 13.11 0.93 -17.51
C LEU A 168 13.41 0.05 -16.29
N LEU A 169 13.26 -1.28 -16.42
CA LEU A 169 13.59 -2.20 -15.33
C LEU A 169 15.08 -2.19 -14.98
N GLU A 170 15.95 -2.15 -15.98
CA GLU A 170 17.40 -2.05 -15.73
C GLU A 170 17.78 -0.72 -15.07
N GLU A 171 17.19 0.38 -15.52
CA GLU A 171 17.36 1.67 -14.85
C GLU A 171 16.84 1.66 -13.41
N ALA A 172 15.69 1.02 -13.16
CA ALA A 172 15.14 0.88 -11.80
C ALA A 172 16.09 0.05 -10.89
N LYS A 173 16.68 -1.05 -11.40
CA LYS A 173 17.67 -1.84 -10.67
C LYS A 173 18.92 -1.03 -10.31
N LYS A 174 19.40 -0.20 -11.22
CA LYS A 174 20.56 0.70 -10.96
C LYS A 174 20.25 1.71 -9.86
N ARG A 175 18.99 2.17 -9.76
CA ARG A 175 18.51 3.16 -8.80
C ARG A 175 17.87 2.55 -7.55
N ASP A 176 17.93 1.24 -7.38
CA ASP A 176 17.39 0.59 -6.19
C ASP A 176 18.09 1.11 -4.93
N HIS A 177 17.33 1.71 -4.03
CA HIS A 177 17.84 2.32 -2.80
C HIS A 177 18.59 1.32 -1.91
N ARG A 178 18.25 0.02 -1.96
CA ARG A 178 18.94 -1.04 -1.22
C ARG A 178 20.36 -1.25 -1.74
N LYS A 179 20.52 -1.22 -3.08
CA LYS A 179 21.83 -1.31 -3.74
C LYS A 179 22.65 -0.06 -3.44
N ILE A 180 22.10 1.12 -3.72
CA ILE A 180 22.77 2.40 -3.49
C ILE A 180 23.11 2.57 -2.01
N GLY A 181 22.19 2.25 -1.11
CA GLY A 181 22.39 2.34 0.34
C GLY A 181 23.55 1.47 0.82
N LYS A 182 23.70 0.26 0.29
CA LYS A 182 24.82 -0.63 0.59
C LYS A 182 26.13 -0.12 -0.01
N GLU A 183 26.14 0.30 -1.29
CA GLU A 183 27.35 0.80 -1.97
C GLU A 183 27.88 2.11 -1.35
N MET A 184 27.01 2.95 -0.84
CA MET A 184 27.35 4.23 -0.20
C MET A 184 27.52 4.17 1.31
N ASP A 185 27.29 3.03 1.95
CA ASP A 185 27.26 2.85 3.41
C ASP A 185 26.26 3.78 4.10
N LEU A 186 25.00 3.81 3.64
CA LEU A 186 23.98 4.70 4.21
C LEU A 186 23.18 4.05 5.34
N PHE A 187 22.83 2.80 5.19
CA PHE A 187 22.05 2.05 6.18
C PHE A 187 22.27 0.54 6.04
N MET A 188 21.89 -0.19 7.08
CA MET A 188 21.94 -1.63 7.09
C MET A 188 20.75 -2.24 7.84
N PHE A 189 20.52 -3.53 7.58
CA PHE A 189 19.62 -4.39 8.33
C PHE A 189 20.42 -5.55 8.95
N SER A 190 19.98 -6.04 10.10
CA SER A 190 20.56 -7.22 10.74
C SER A 190 19.45 -8.07 11.34
N ASP A 191 19.49 -9.38 11.10
CA ASP A 191 18.54 -10.32 11.68
C ASP A 191 18.65 -10.36 13.21
N THR A 192 19.84 -10.09 13.76
CA THR A 192 20.08 -10.00 15.21
C THR A 192 19.34 -8.81 15.84
N VAL A 193 19.23 -7.68 15.12
CA VAL A 193 18.45 -6.52 15.59
C VAL A 193 16.96 -6.74 15.34
N GLY A 194 16.62 -7.33 14.22
CA GLY A 194 15.25 -7.67 13.84
C GLY A 194 14.91 -7.23 12.42
N LYS A 195 14.00 -7.98 11.80
CA LYS A 195 13.55 -7.72 10.43
C LYS A 195 12.76 -6.41 10.37
N GLY A 196 13.05 -5.59 9.36
CA GLY A 196 12.35 -4.33 9.14
C GLY A 196 12.78 -3.20 10.10
N LEU A 197 13.88 -3.35 10.80
CA LEU A 197 14.47 -2.33 11.69
C LEU A 197 15.77 -1.79 11.07
N PRO A 198 15.70 -0.68 10.28
CA PRO A 198 16.87 -0.13 9.64
C PRO A 198 17.79 0.58 10.63
N MET A 199 19.10 0.35 10.50
CA MET A 199 20.13 1.10 11.21
C MET A 199 20.81 2.07 10.24
N TRP A 200 20.84 3.34 10.60
CA TRP A 200 21.50 4.37 9.81
C TRP A 200 23.00 4.43 10.14
N LEU A 201 23.82 4.22 9.13
CA LEU A 201 25.26 4.35 9.22
C LEU A 201 25.68 5.83 9.21
N PRO A 202 26.94 6.19 9.54
CA PRO A 202 27.35 7.58 9.72
C PRO A 202 26.99 8.50 8.54
N LYS A 203 27.20 8.06 7.30
CA LYS A 203 26.84 8.85 6.10
C LYS A 203 25.32 9.03 5.96
N GLY A 204 24.56 7.98 6.19
CA GLY A 204 23.10 8.01 6.15
C GLY A 204 22.51 8.85 7.28
N ALA A 205 23.07 8.77 8.48
CA ALA A 205 22.69 9.62 9.61
C ALA A 205 22.95 11.11 9.30
N ALA A 206 24.11 11.45 8.72
CA ALA A 206 24.42 12.80 8.31
C ALA A 206 23.45 13.32 7.24
N LEU A 207 23.10 12.50 6.23
CA LEU A 207 22.09 12.85 5.22
C LEU A 207 20.73 13.13 5.87
N ARG A 208 20.28 12.24 6.75
CA ARG A 208 19.03 12.39 7.48
C ARG A 208 18.97 13.66 8.32
N ILE A 209 20.04 13.97 9.06
CA ILE A 209 20.13 15.19 9.86
C ILE A 209 19.99 16.43 8.97
N ARG A 210 20.68 16.49 7.83
CA ARG A 210 20.58 17.63 6.90
C ARG A 210 19.17 17.79 6.31
N LEU A 211 18.48 16.68 6.00
CA LEU A 211 17.09 16.75 5.56
C LEU A 211 16.17 17.28 6.67
N GLN A 212 16.37 16.83 7.91
CA GLN A 212 15.61 17.34 9.06
C GLN A 212 15.89 18.83 9.33
N GLU A 213 17.13 19.26 9.23
CA GLU A 213 17.48 20.69 9.36
C GLU A 213 16.84 21.55 8.28
N PHE A 214 16.77 21.05 7.05
CA PHE A 214 16.07 21.73 5.96
C PHE A 214 14.57 21.88 6.27
N LEU A 215 13.91 20.81 6.70
CA LEU A 215 12.49 20.81 7.05
C LEU A 215 12.20 21.70 8.27
N ARG A 216 13.01 21.65 9.33
CA ARG A 216 12.90 22.55 10.49
C ARG A 216 12.93 24.03 10.09
N ARG A 217 13.79 24.40 9.14
CA ARG A 217 13.84 25.79 8.65
C ARG A 217 12.58 26.21 7.92
N ILE A 218 11.95 25.29 7.19
CA ILE A 218 10.67 25.56 6.53
C ILE A 218 9.58 25.67 7.60
N GLN A 219 9.46 24.70 8.50
CA GLN A 219 8.47 24.68 9.57
C GLN A 219 8.53 25.94 10.43
N ALA A 220 9.73 26.38 10.82
CA ALA A 220 9.92 27.61 11.58
C ALA A 220 9.38 28.87 10.86
N ARG A 221 9.44 28.93 9.53
CA ARG A 221 8.87 30.04 8.73
C ARG A 221 7.33 30.03 8.68
N TYR A 222 6.74 28.89 9.01
CA TYR A 222 5.29 28.69 9.05
C TYR A 222 4.75 28.57 10.48
N ASP A 223 5.54 29.03 11.47
CA ASP A 223 5.22 29.11 12.89
C ASP A 223 4.92 27.75 13.56
N TYR A 224 5.59 26.67 13.09
CA TYR A 224 5.53 25.40 13.79
C TYR A 224 6.45 25.39 15.01
N GLN A 225 5.95 24.81 16.10
CA GLN A 225 6.68 24.57 17.33
C GLN A 225 7.13 23.11 17.38
N GLU A 226 8.45 22.89 17.47
CA GLU A 226 8.99 21.52 17.55
C GLU A 226 8.73 20.93 18.94
N VAL A 227 8.23 19.70 18.97
CA VAL A 227 8.02 18.89 20.17
C VAL A 227 8.72 17.55 20.05
N MET A 228 8.90 16.86 21.17
CA MET A 228 9.48 15.51 21.21
C MET A 228 8.68 14.63 22.15
N CYS A 229 8.18 13.51 21.64
CA CYS A 229 7.38 12.56 22.39
C CYS A 229 8.12 11.25 22.61
N PRO A 230 7.89 10.53 23.73
CA PRO A 230 8.47 9.23 23.95
C PRO A 230 8.01 8.21 22.90
N PRO A 231 8.81 7.19 22.59
CA PRO A 231 8.47 6.15 21.62
C PRO A 231 7.44 5.13 22.14
N ILE A 232 7.10 5.21 23.40
CA ILE A 232 6.13 4.33 24.08
C ILE A 232 5.04 5.17 24.75
N GLY A 233 3.86 4.59 24.92
CA GLY A 233 2.75 5.22 25.64
C GLY A 233 1.90 4.18 26.36
N ASN A 234 1.22 4.60 27.42
CA ASN A 234 0.29 3.72 28.16
C ASN A 234 -0.87 3.29 27.26
N LYS A 235 -1.35 2.08 27.43
CA LYS A 235 -2.48 1.49 26.70
C LYS A 235 -3.71 2.39 26.63
N LEU A 236 -4.02 3.08 27.75
CA LEU A 236 -5.18 3.97 27.85
C LEU A 236 -5.14 5.10 26.80
N LEU A 237 -3.94 5.62 26.50
CA LEU A 237 -3.76 6.63 25.46
C LEU A 237 -4.28 6.16 24.10
N TYR A 238 -3.99 4.92 23.74
CA TYR A 238 -4.37 4.32 22.44
C TYR A 238 -5.82 3.80 22.44
N ILE A 239 -6.37 3.44 23.59
CA ILE A 239 -7.81 3.18 23.74
C ILE A 239 -8.60 4.47 23.53
N THR A 240 -8.21 5.55 24.21
CA THR A 240 -8.83 6.87 24.10
C THR A 240 -8.85 7.36 22.65
N SER A 241 -7.73 7.27 21.96
CA SER A 241 -7.63 7.68 20.55
C SER A 241 -8.31 6.74 19.56
N GLY A 242 -8.70 5.52 19.95
CA GLY A 242 -9.31 4.51 19.07
C GLY A 242 -8.30 3.67 18.26
N HIS A 243 -7.02 3.98 18.35
CA HIS A 243 -5.98 3.25 17.62
C HIS A 243 -5.87 1.79 18.07
N TYR A 244 -6.05 1.51 19.37
CA TYR A 244 -5.97 0.15 19.92
C TYR A 244 -6.94 -0.82 19.23
N ALA A 245 -8.18 -0.41 19.01
CA ALA A 245 -9.20 -1.25 18.36
C ALA A 245 -8.95 -1.48 16.87
N LYS A 246 -8.34 -0.49 16.18
CA LYS A 246 -8.16 -0.52 14.72
C LYS A 246 -6.83 -1.11 14.27
N TYR A 247 -5.76 -0.90 15.04
CA TYR A 247 -4.40 -1.36 14.69
C TYR A 247 -3.96 -2.62 15.44
N GLY A 248 -4.85 -3.30 16.17
CA GLY A 248 -4.49 -4.42 17.05
C GLY A 248 -3.64 -5.53 16.42
N LYS A 249 -3.84 -5.82 15.12
CA LYS A 249 -3.03 -6.82 14.38
C LYS A 249 -1.72 -6.26 13.83
N ASP A 250 -1.68 -4.94 13.56
CA ASP A 250 -0.54 -4.25 12.96
C ASP A 250 0.28 -3.49 14.02
N SER A 251 0.00 -3.72 15.31
CA SER A 251 0.77 -3.20 16.44
C SER A 251 1.68 -4.27 17.00
N PHE A 252 2.84 -3.84 17.52
CA PHE A 252 3.62 -4.71 18.40
C PHE A 252 2.79 -5.12 19.62
N GLN A 253 3.05 -6.31 20.14
CA GLN A 253 2.38 -6.78 21.35
C GLN A 253 2.66 -5.83 22.53
N PRO A 254 1.75 -5.74 23.51
CA PRO A 254 1.94 -4.90 24.69
C PRO A 254 3.24 -5.21 25.43
N ILE A 255 3.88 -4.17 25.93
CA ILE A 255 4.99 -4.26 26.85
C ILE A 255 4.39 -4.32 28.25
N HIS A 256 4.56 -5.46 28.94
CA HIS A 256 4.12 -5.63 30.31
C HIS A 256 5.20 -5.14 31.28
N THR A 257 4.79 -4.42 32.31
CA THR A 257 5.68 -3.98 33.39
C THR A 257 5.59 -4.93 34.60
N PRO A 258 6.45 -4.78 35.60
CA PRO A 258 6.31 -5.52 36.85
C PRO A 258 5.02 -5.21 37.65
N GLU A 259 4.33 -4.10 37.33
CA GLU A 259 3.06 -3.74 37.93
C GLU A 259 1.90 -4.47 37.22
N GLU A 260 1.09 -5.19 37.99
CA GLU A 260 -0.02 -5.96 37.48
C GLU A 260 -1.08 -5.05 36.79
N GLY A 261 -1.42 -5.36 35.55
CA GLY A 261 -2.40 -4.61 34.76
C GLY A 261 -1.84 -3.36 34.06
N GLU A 262 -0.57 -3.03 34.24
CA GLU A 262 0.07 -1.93 33.51
C GLU A 262 0.66 -2.40 32.19
N GLU A 263 0.19 -1.82 31.09
CA GLU A 263 0.62 -2.14 29.74
C GLU A 263 0.99 -0.88 28.96
N TYR A 264 2.11 -0.96 28.23
CA TYR A 264 2.58 0.06 27.30
C TYR A 264 2.64 -0.49 25.89
N PHE A 265 2.60 0.42 24.91
CA PHE A 265 2.76 0.11 23.49
C PHE A 265 3.87 0.94 22.87
N LEU A 266 4.57 0.37 21.89
CA LEU A 266 5.35 1.13 20.96
C LEU A 266 4.41 2.01 20.16
N LYS A 267 4.69 3.31 20.06
CA LYS A 267 3.82 4.29 19.43
C LYS A 267 3.65 4.00 17.93
N PRO A 268 2.44 3.69 17.43
CA PRO A 268 2.18 3.48 16.01
C PRO A 268 1.92 4.79 15.25
N MET A 269 1.57 5.86 15.98
CA MET A 269 1.27 7.21 15.49
C MET A 269 1.60 8.27 16.54
N ASN A 270 1.80 9.51 16.10
CA ASN A 270 2.15 10.63 16.99
C ASN A 270 0.93 11.38 17.54
N CYS A 271 -0.22 11.32 16.85
CA CYS A 271 -1.44 12.09 17.14
C CYS A 271 -1.85 12.08 18.63
N PRO A 272 -1.91 10.92 19.32
CA PRO A 272 -2.37 10.88 20.71
C PRO A 272 -1.47 11.67 21.67
N HIS A 273 -0.15 11.66 21.41
CA HIS A 273 0.81 12.39 22.24
C HIS A 273 0.65 13.91 22.04
N HIS A 274 0.47 14.37 20.80
CA HIS A 274 0.26 15.79 20.51
C HIS A 274 -1.06 16.31 21.12
N CYS A 275 -2.11 15.49 21.13
CA CYS A 275 -3.35 15.82 21.87
C CYS A 275 -3.09 16.03 23.37
N MET A 276 -2.25 15.21 23.99
CA MET A 276 -1.88 15.37 25.39
C MET A 276 -1.02 16.63 25.63
N ILE A 277 -0.14 16.99 24.69
CA ILE A 277 0.61 18.25 24.76
C ILE A 277 -0.34 19.44 24.69
N TYR A 278 -1.29 19.41 23.76
CA TYR A 278 -2.33 20.45 23.68
C TYR A 278 -3.08 20.59 25.01
N LYS A 279 -3.52 19.48 25.60
CA LYS A 279 -4.31 19.42 26.82
C LYS A 279 -3.54 19.85 28.09
N ASN A 280 -2.21 19.87 28.03
CA ASN A 280 -1.36 20.22 29.18
C ASN A 280 -1.57 21.65 29.70
N SER A 281 -2.09 22.56 28.90
CA SER A 281 -2.30 23.95 29.28
C SER A 281 -3.68 24.44 28.81
N PRO A 282 -4.34 25.28 29.59
CA PRO A 282 -5.56 25.96 29.16
C PRO A 282 -5.32 26.77 27.88
N ARG A 283 -6.21 26.70 26.91
CA ARG A 283 -6.11 27.39 25.63
C ARG A 283 -7.28 28.33 25.41
N SER A 284 -7.00 29.49 24.83
CA SER A 284 -7.98 30.45 24.35
C SER A 284 -8.10 30.33 22.82
N TYR A 285 -9.23 30.78 22.26
CA TYR A 285 -9.39 30.87 20.80
C TYR A 285 -8.30 31.75 20.13
N LYS A 286 -7.66 32.64 20.90
CA LYS A 286 -6.55 33.50 20.43
C LYS A 286 -5.22 32.74 20.29
N ASP A 287 -5.10 31.57 20.94
CA ASP A 287 -3.93 30.71 20.87
C ASP A 287 -3.94 29.81 19.61
N LEU A 288 -5.04 29.86 18.86
CA LEU A 288 -5.22 29.04 17.66
C LEU A 288 -5.03 29.86 16.37
N PRO A 289 -4.42 29.29 15.35
CA PRO A 289 -3.99 27.90 15.25
C PRO A 289 -2.68 27.62 16.02
N LEU A 290 -2.64 26.47 16.73
CA LEU A 290 -1.42 25.95 17.35
C LEU A 290 -0.84 24.84 16.46
N ARG A 291 0.42 25.00 16.01
CA ARG A 291 1.09 24.06 15.11
C ARG A 291 2.23 23.36 15.83
N LEU A 292 2.09 22.08 16.11
CA LEU A 292 3.09 21.24 16.73
C LEU A 292 3.73 20.34 15.67
N ALA A 293 5.06 20.28 15.60
CA ALA A 293 5.77 19.43 14.67
C ALA A 293 6.76 18.51 15.38
N GLU A 294 6.94 17.30 14.88
CA GLU A 294 7.88 16.32 15.44
C GLU A 294 8.51 15.48 14.33
N PHE A 295 9.81 15.22 14.42
CA PHE A 295 10.40 14.08 13.73
C PHE A 295 10.14 12.81 14.55
N GLY A 296 8.90 12.35 14.50
CA GLY A 296 8.38 11.30 15.36
C GLY A 296 8.72 9.90 14.83
N THR A 297 9.39 9.09 15.66
CA THR A 297 9.62 7.68 15.34
C THR A 297 8.43 6.87 15.76
N VAL A 298 7.87 6.12 14.80
CA VAL A 298 6.71 5.23 14.99
C VAL A 298 7.08 3.80 14.65
N CYS A 299 6.38 2.85 15.28
CA CYS A 299 6.61 1.43 15.12
C CYS A 299 5.31 0.71 14.73
N ARG A 300 5.35 -0.07 13.64
CA ARG A 300 4.21 -0.87 13.16
C ARG A 300 4.66 -2.30 12.90
N TYR A 301 3.85 -3.26 13.30
CA TYR A 301 4.19 -4.66 13.06
C TYR A 301 3.76 -5.07 11.64
N GLU A 302 4.57 -4.70 10.67
CA GLU A 302 4.40 -5.16 9.29
C GLU A 302 4.73 -6.65 9.16
N GLN A 303 3.96 -7.39 8.40
CA GLN A 303 4.20 -8.81 8.17
C GLN A 303 5.54 -9.04 7.44
N SER A 304 6.23 -10.12 7.78
CA SER A 304 7.59 -10.38 7.25
C SER A 304 7.64 -10.43 5.72
N GLY A 305 6.60 -10.92 5.06
CA GLY A 305 6.52 -10.99 3.60
C GLY A 305 6.30 -9.65 2.90
N GLU A 306 5.92 -8.60 3.65
CA GLU A 306 5.67 -7.25 3.11
C GLU A 306 6.88 -6.33 3.23
N LEU A 307 7.87 -6.70 4.04
CA LEU A 307 9.06 -5.88 4.28
C LEU A 307 9.88 -5.67 3.01
N HIS A 308 10.22 -4.42 2.70
CA HIS A 308 10.95 -4.08 1.47
C HIS A 308 11.87 -2.88 1.64
N GLY A 309 13.15 -3.13 1.90
CA GLY A 309 14.16 -2.07 2.08
C GLY A 309 13.70 -1.00 3.07
N LEU A 310 13.83 0.28 2.71
CA LEU A 310 13.31 1.41 3.51
C LEU A 310 11.86 1.78 3.19
N THR A 311 11.25 1.19 2.18
CA THR A 311 9.88 1.55 1.75
C THR A 311 8.79 0.85 2.57
N ARG A 312 9.11 -0.28 3.19
CA ARG A 312 8.21 -1.02 4.09
C ARG A 312 9.03 -1.56 5.26
N VAL A 313 8.93 -0.92 6.39
CA VAL A 313 9.75 -1.18 7.59
C VAL A 313 8.88 -1.24 8.84
N ARG A 314 9.43 -1.76 9.94
CA ARG A 314 8.75 -1.83 11.23
C ARG A 314 9.00 -0.63 12.14
N SER A 315 10.02 0.17 11.83
CA SER A 315 10.30 1.41 12.55
C SER A 315 10.79 2.47 11.58
N PHE A 316 10.15 3.63 11.58
CA PHE A 316 10.49 4.76 10.72
C PHE A 316 10.18 6.08 11.41
N THR A 317 10.80 7.15 10.91
CA THR A 317 10.57 8.49 11.43
C THR A 317 9.77 9.28 10.40
N GLN A 318 8.71 9.90 10.86
CA GLN A 318 7.88 10.81 10.08
C GLN A 318 8.28 12.25 10.37
N ASP A 319 8.27 13.09 9.36
CA ASP A 319 8.11 14.53 9.50
C ASP A 319 6.60 14.77 9.68
N ASP A 320 6.17 14.82 10.91
CA ASP A 320 4.76 14.80 11.30
C ASP A 320 4.40 16.07 12.07
N ALA A 321 3.20 16.58 11.82
CA ALA A 321 2.72 17.76 12.49
C ALA A 321 1.21 17.64 12.77
N HIS A 322 0.77 18.28 13.87
CA HIS A 322 -0.61 18.40 14.25
C HIS A 322 -0.96 19.88 14.46
N ILE A 323 -1.96 20.34 13.73
CA ILE A 323 -2.43 21.70 13.75
C ILE A 323 -3.78 21.73 14.46
N PHE A 324 -3.80 22.30 15.64
CA PHE A 324 -5.03 22.53 16.38
C PHE A 324 -5.59 23.89 15.98
N CYS A 325 -6.76 23.87 15.36
CA CYS A 325 -7.36 25.09 14.81
C CYS A 325 -8.90 25.07 14.96
N ARG A 326 -9.52 26.23 14.83
CA ARG A 326 -10.98 26.29 14.76
C ARG A 326 -11.49 25.85 13.39
N PRO A 327 -12.76 25.42 13.29
CA PRO A 327 -13.34 25.00 12.00
C PRO A 327 -13.23 26.04 10.88
N ASP A 328 -13.32 27.32 11.21
CA ASP A 328 -13.16 28.43 10.25
C ASP A 328 -11.72 28.63 9.76
N GLN A 329 -10.73 28.09 10.46
CA GLN A 329 -9.31 28.16 10.10
C GLN A 329 -8.81 26.94 9.28
N VAL A 330 -9.58 25.85 9.24
CA VAL A 330 -9.15 24.57 8.62
C VAL A 330 -8.69 24.77 7.18
N LYS A 331 -9.45 25.51 6.39
CA LYS A 331 -9.11 25.74 4.98
C LYS A 331 -7.78 26.49 4.82
N ASP A 332 -7.56 27.54 5.58
CA ASP A 332 -6.33 28.35 5.50
C ASP A 332 -5.11 27.54 5.94
N GLU A 333 -5.24 26.74 7.01
CA GLU A 333 -4.18 25.85 7.47
C GLU A 333 -3.88 24.76 6.45
N PHE A 334 -4.91 24.19 5.83
CA PHE A 334 -4.75 23.20 4.76
C PHE A 334 -3.96 23.78 3.56
N LEU A 335 -4.29 25.00 3.14
CA LEU A 335 -3.57 25.71 2.07
C LEU A 335 -2.10 25.95 2.44
N ARG A 336 -1.81 26.30 3.69
CA ARG A 336 -0.43 26.49 4.19
C ARG A 336 0.38 25.19 4.16
N VAL A 337 -0.22 24.07 4.56
CA VAL A 337 0.44 22.75 4.48
C VAL A 337 0.74 22.36 3.04
N MET A 338 -0.18 22.64 2.11
CA MET A 338 0.06 22.43 0.67
C MET A 338 1.25 23.25 0.16
N ASP A 339 1.44 24.50 0.63
CA ASP A 339 2.58 25.31 0.29
C ASP A 339 3.89 24.70 0.78
N ILE A 340 3.92 24.20 2.03
CA ILE A 340 5.09 23.50 2.59
C ILE A 340 5.45 22.28 1.75
N ILE A 341 4.46 21.43 1.44
CA ILE A 341 4.66 20.24 0.61
C ILE A 341 5.21 20.64 -0.77
N SER A 342 4.67 21.69 -1.37
CA SER A 342 5.13 22.19 -2.67
C SER A 342 6.59 22.66 -2.61
N ILE A 343 7.00 23.38 -1.56
CA ILE A 343 8.39 23.81 -1.36
C ILE A 343 9.31 22.58 -1.24
N VAL A 344 8.91 21.57 -0.46
CA VAL A 344 9.70 20.34 -0.28
C VAL A 344 9.84 19.59 -1.61
N PHE A 345 8.76 19.40 -2.34
CA PHE A 345 8.76 18.66 -3.62
C PHE A 345 9.61 19.38 -4.68
N GLN A 346 9.47 20.69 -4.81
CA GLN A 346 10.31 21.50 -5.72
C GLN A 346 11.80 21.41 -5.35
N SER A 347 12.14 21.49 -4.06
CA SER A 347 13.51 21.37 -3.57
C SER A 347 14.13 19.99 -3.82
N MET A 348 13.31 18.94 -3.89
CA MET A 348 13.72 17.55 -4.17
C MET A 348 13.55 17.17 -5.65
N HIS A 349 13.16 18.11 -6.52
CA HIS A 349 12.89 17.88 -7.94
C HIS A 349 11.81 16.80 -8.19
N PHE A 350 10.80 16.69 -7.32
CA PHE A 350 9.62 15.87 -7.52
C PHE A 350 8.58 16.65 -8.35
N GLU A 351 8.79 16.70 -9.66
CA GLU A 351 7.92 17.47 -10.57
C GLU A 351 6.66 16.67 -10.99
N ASN A 352 6.72 15.33 -10.92
CA ASN A 352 5.66 14.43 -11.38
C ASN A 352 4.90 13.81 -10.21
N PHE A 353 4.13 14.60 -9.48
CA PHE A 353 3.23 14.08 -8.46
C PHE A 353 1.76 14.16 -8.89
N GLU A 354 0.97 13.25 -8.40
CA GLU A 354 -0.49 13.22 -8.53
C GLU A 354 -1.10 13.44 -7.15
N ALA A 355 -2.10 14.31 -7.06
CA ALA A 355 -2.87 14.48 -5.84
C ALA A 355 -4.07 13.52 -5.85
N GLN A 356 -4.37 12.91 -4.70
CA GLN A 356 -5.50 12.02 -4.51
C GLN A 356 -6.29 12.44 -3.28
N ILE A 357 -7.55 12.80 -3.47
CA ILE A 357 -8.50 13.04 -2.38
C ILE A 357 -9.11 11.68 -2.01
N SER A 358 -8.82 11.23 -0.81
CA SER A 358 -9.30 9.95 -0.27
C SER A 358 -10.49 10.22 0.66
N LEU A 359 -11.68 9.84 0.20
CA LEU A 359 -12.94 10.04 0.90
C LEU A 359 -13.44 8.72 1.51
N ARG A 360 -14.41 8.83 2.44
CA ARG A 360 -15.05 7.65 3.04
C ARG A 360 -15.80 6.83 1.99
N ASP A 361 -15.99 5.53 2.29
CA ASP A 361 -16.81 4.65 1.47
C ASP A 361 -18.28 5.07 1.55
N LYS A 362 -18.96 5.13 0.41
CA LYS A 362 -20.37 5.55 0.32
C LYS A 362 -21.33 4.51 0.90
N VAL A 363 -20.93 3.24 0.89
CA VAL A 363 -21.77 2.10 1.25
C VAL A 363 -21.36 1.52 2.61
N ASN A 364 -20.07 1.18 2.76
CA ASN A 364 -19.55 0.57 3.98
C ASN A 364 -19.01 1.65 4.94
N ARG A 365 -19.85 2.10 5.87
CA ARG A 365 -19.52 3.15 6.85
C ARG A 365 -19.02 2.62 8.20
N GLU A 366 -19.13 1.34 8.47
CA GLU A 366 -18.82 0.74 9.79
C GLU A 366 -17.36 0.90 10.21
N LYS A 367 -16.44 1.05 9.23
CA LYS A 367 -15.02 1.25 9.51
C LYS A 367 -14.65 2.68 9.96
N TYR A 368 -15.58 3.64 9.81
CA TYR A 368 -15.33 5.05 10.13
C TYR A 368 -15.93 5.44 11.48
N ILE A 369 -15.26 6.36 12.17
CA ILE A 369 -15.73 6.92 13.44
C ILE A 369 -16.21 8.36 13.23
N GLY A 370 -17.04 8.87 14.16
CA GLY A 370 -17.57 10.24 14.13
C GLY A 370 -18.91 10.39 13.43
N SER A 371 -19.45 11.60 13.45
CA SER A 371 -20.74 11.93 12.86
C SER A 371 -20.65 12.17 11.35
N ASP A 372 -21.75 11.93 10.63
CA ASP A 372 -21.83 12.23 9.19
C ASP A 372 -21.59 13.73 8.92
N GLU A 373 -22.08 14.61 9.80
CA GLU A 373 -21.89 16.06 9.68
C GLU A 373 -20.41 16.46 9.70
N ASN A 374 -19.64 15.89 10.64
CA ASN A 374 -18.19 16.13 10.71
C ASN A 374 -17.47 15.63 9.45
N TRP A 375 -17.86 14.48 8.95
CA TRP A 375 -17.31 13.94 7.70
C TRP A 375 -17.60 14.83 6.50
N GLU A 376 -18.84 15.30 6.36
CA GLU A 376 -19.23 16.18 5.25
C GLU A 376 -18.47 17.51 5.28
N LYS A 377 -18.32 18.12 6.47
CA LYS A 377 -17.50 19.33 6.63
C LYS A 377 -16.04 19.11 6.26
N ALA A 378 -15.44 18.01 6.72
CA ALA A 378 -14.05 17.70 6.44
C ALA A 378 -13.81 17.39 4.96
N GLU A 379 -14.67 16.58 4.33
CA GLU A 379 -14.60 16.25 2.91
C GLU A 379 -14.73 17.51 2.04
N GLN A 380 -15.68 18.39 2.38
CA GLN A 380 -15.90 19.64 1.66
C GLN A 380 -14.70 20.58 1.76
N ALA A 381 -14.13 20.73 2.95
CA ALA A 381 -12.97 21.59 3.19
C ALA A 381 -11.75 21.17 2.31
N ILE A 382 -11.50 19.88 2.19
CA ILE A 382 -10.40 19.35 1.36
C ILE A 382 -10.66 19.64 -0.12
N ILE A 383 -11.89 19.40 -0.61
CA ILE A 383 -12.28 19.64 -2.00
C ILE A 383 -12.09 21.11 -2.35
N GLU A 384 -12.64 22.03 -1.54
CA GLU A 384 -12.54 23.47 -1.75
C GLU A 384 -11.08 23.97 -1.73
N ALA A 385 -10.25 23.47 -0.83
CA ALA A 385 -8.85 23.83 -0.79
C ALA A 385 -8.08 23.38 -2.05
N CYS A 386 -8.38 22.19 -2.56
CA CYS A 386 -7.78 21.71 -3.82
C CYS A 386 -8.23 22.56 -5.02
N GLU A 387 -9.51 22.93 -5.09
CA GLU A 387 -10.04 23.80 -6.15
C GLU A 387 -9.39 25.17 -6.12
N GLU A 388 -9.27 25.81 -4.94
CA GLU A 388 -8.65 27.12 -4.78
C GLU A 388 -7.18 27.14 -5.24
N LYS A 389 -6.42 26.08 -4.94
CA LYS A 389 -5.03 25.92 -5.41
C LYS A 389 -4.93 25.50 -6.89
N GLY A 390 -6.06 25.25 -7.57
CA GLY A 390 -6.07 24.71 -8.94
C GLY A 390 -5.41 23.34 -9.04
N LEU A 391 -5.38 22.57 -7.93
CA LEU A 391 -4.76 21.26 -7.87
C LEU A 391 -5.72 20.22 -8.48
N LYS A 392 -5.31 19.60 -9.58
CA LYS A 392 -6.06 18.50 -10.16
C LYS A 392 -5.89 17.24 -9.32
N ALA A 393 -6.84 16.95 -8.47
CA ALA A 393 -6.84 15.78 -7.63
C ALA A 393 -7.81 14.71 -8.16
N ARG A 394 -7.39 13.45 -8.05
CA ARG A 394 -8.26 12.29 -8.30
C ARG A 394 -9.01 11.97 -7.01
N VAL A 395 -10.32 11.77 -7.11
CA VAL A 395 -11.15 11.39 -5.96
C VAL A 395 -11.27 9.87 -5.90
N GLU A 396 -10.91 9.29 -4.75
CA GLU A 396 -11.05 7.86 -4.46
C GLU A 396 -11.91 7.66 -3.21
N TYR A 397 -12.95 6.83 -3.36
CA TYR A 397 -13.82 6.47 -2.24
C TYR A 397 -13.35 5.19 -1.55
N GLY A 398 -13.47 5.16 -0.23
CA GLY A 398 -13.06 4.00 0.56
C GLY A 398 -11.62 4.05 1.07
N GLU A 399 -10.81 5.00 0.62
CA GLU A 399 -9.39 5.14 0.95
C GLU A 399 -9.10 6.14 2.09
N ALA A 400 -10.14 6.77 2.65
CA ALA A 400 -10.00 7.64 3.80
C ALA A 400 -9.48 6.88 5.04
N ALA A 401 -8.81 7.61 5.95
CA ALA A 401 -8.51 7.09 7.27
C ALA A 401 -9.80 6.83 8.05
N PHE A 402 -9.74 5.98 9.09
CA PHE A 402 -10.95 5.65 9.85
C PHE A 402 -11.53 6.85 10.63
N TYR A 403 -10.74 7.88 10.83
CA TYR A 403 -11.08 9.10 11.60
C TYR A 403 -11.32 10.35 10.74
N GLY A 404 -10.93 10.33 9.47
CA GLY A 404 -11.13 11.51 8.61
C GLY A 404 -10.66 11.31 7.16
N PRO A 405 -11.10 12.22 6.27
CA PRO A 405 -10.64 12.26 4.88
C PRO A 405 -9.21 12.79 4.78
N LYS A 406 -8.56 12.53 3.65
CA LYS A 406 -7.17 12.93 3.44
C LYS A 406 -6.88 13.32 1.99
N LEU A 407 -5.88 14.19 1.82
CA LEU A 407 -5.24 14.49 0.55
C LEU A 407 -3.86 13.83 0.52
N ASP A 408 -3.69 12.87 -0.37
CA ASP A 408 -2.44 12.14 -0.55
C ASP A 408 -1.67 12.69 -1.77
N PHE A 409 -0.36 12.84 -1.62
CA PHE A 409 0.55 13.22 -2.69
C PHE A 409 1.34 12.00 -3.14
N MET A 410 1.03 11.56 -4.37
CA MET A 410 1.58 10.34 -4.96
C MET A 410 2.67 10.69 -5.97
N VAL A 411 3.89 10.20 -5.74
CA VAL A 411 5.01 10.37 -6.67
C VAL A 411 5.26 9.06 -7.43
N LYS A 412 5.58 9.18 -8.72
CA LYS A 412 5.92 8.02 -9.55
C LYS A 412 7.42 7.76 -9.54
N ASP A 413 7.79 6.51 -9.32
CA ASP A 413 9.17 6.07 -9.48
C ASP A 413 9.54 5.84 -10.96
N ALA A 414 10.79 5.44 -11.22
CA ALA A 414 11.32 5.25 -12.56
C ALA A 414 10.59 4.19 -13.40
N ILE A 415 9.84 3.29 -12.79
CA ILE A 415 9.03 2.25 -13.47
C ILE A 415 7.54 2.56 -13.41
N GLY A 416 7.17 3.77 -12.97
CA GLY A 416 5.80 4.25 -12.94
C GLY A 416 4.96 3.77 -11.76
N ARG A 417 5.56 3.13 -10.73
CA ARG A 417 4.85 2.80 -9.49
C ARG A 417 4.60 4.07 -8.70
N ARG A 418 3.42 4.18 -8.11
CA ARG A 418 3.02 5.31 -7.28
C ARG A 418 3.39 5.06 -5.82
N TRP A 419 4.00 6.06 -5.18
CA TRP A 419 4.38 6.06 -3.78
C TRP A 419 3.79 7.27 -3.10
N GLN A 420 3.10 7.05 -1.98
CA GLN A 420 2.60 8.13 -1.13
C GLN A 420 3.77 8.74 -0.35
N LEU A 421 4.05 10.02 -0.55
CA LEU A 421 5.11 10.74 0.15
C LEU A 421 4.60 11.73 1.18
N GLY A 422 3.49 12.41 0.91
CA GLY A 422 2.90 13.39 1.82
C GLY A 422 1.41 13.13 1.96
N THR A 423 0.86 13.51 3.12
CA THR A 423 -0.57 13.41 3.40
C THR A 423 -1.00 14.57 4.27
N ILE A 424 -2.14 15.19 3.93
CA ILE A 424 -2.84 16.14 4.78
C ILE A 424 -4.16 15.49 5.18
N GLN A 425 -4.47 15.48 6.47
CA GLN A 425 -5.67 14.84 7.02
C GLN A 425 -6.46 15.85 7.86
N VAL A 426 -7.78 15.76 7.82
CA VAL A 426 -8.67 16.52 8.69
C VAL A 426 -9.33 15.57 9.66
N ASP A 427 -9.24 15.85 10.95
CA ASP A 427 -9.78 15.02 12.02
C ASP A 427 -10.61 15.85 13.02
N TYR A 428 -11.90 15.60 13.05
CA TYR A 428 -12.82 16.16 14.03
C TYR A 428 -13.11 15.21 15.20
N ASN A 429 -12.53 14.00 15.21
CA ASN A 429 -12.85 12.95 16.18
C ASN A 429 -11.89 12.92 17.37
N LEU A 430 -10.58 13.10 17.12
CA LEU A 430 -9.59 13.10 18.20
C LEU A 430 -9.81 14.22 19.22
N PRO A 431 -10.13 15.47 18.83
CA PRO A 431 -10.45 16.52 19.79
C PRO A 431 -11.57 16.14 20.75
N GLU A 432 -12.66 15.59 20.26
CA GLU A 432 -13.78 15.11 21.06
C GLU A 432 -13.37 13.97 21.99
N ARG A 433 -12.68 12.97 21.48
CA ARG A 433 -12.24 11.79 22.26
C ARG A 433 -11.26 12.14 23.38
N PHE A 434 -10.39 13.12 23.16
CA PHE A 434 -9.46 13.63 24.16
C PHE A 434 -10.06 14.75 25.01
N GLN A 435 -11.32 15.17 24.73
CA GLN A 435 -11.99 16.28 25.41
C GLN A 435 -11.13 17.55 25.36
N LEU A 436 -10.63 17.87 24.18
CA LEU A 436 -9.89 19.10 23.96
C LEU A 436 -10.90 20.26 23.89
N CYS A 437 -10.66 21.30 24.69
CA CYS A 437 -11.56 22.46 24.79
C CYS A 437 -10.78 23.77 24.82
N LEU A 438 -11.49 24.85 24.54
CA LEU A 438 -11.03 26.21 24.78
C LEU A 438 -11.62 26.74 26.11
N LEU A 439 -10.81 27.41 26.90
CA LEU A 439 -11.29 28.15 28.05
C LEU A 439 -11.72 29.53 27.63
N TYR A 440 -12.96 29.85 27.93
CA TYR A 440 -13.49 31.20 27.85
C TYR A 440 -13.47 31.85 29.22
N THR A 441 -12.96 33.06 29.31
CA THR A 441 -12.86 33.80 30.58
C THR A 441 -14.15 34.49 30.99
N SER A 442 -15.25 34.36 30.23
CA SER A 442 -16.63 34.78 30.62
C SER A 442 -17.65 34.22 29.63
N ASP A 443 -18.66 33.54 30.15
CA ASP A 443 -19.97 33.27 29.57
C ASP A 443 -20.07 32.75 28.13
N ALA A 444 -19.35 31.71 27.73
CA ALA A 444 -19.68 31.08 26.48
C ALA A 444 -19.31 29.60 26.43
N ALA A 445 -20.15 28.86 25.75
CA ALA A 445 -20.12 27.42 25.56
C ALA A 445 -18.80 26.86 24.99
N ASP A 446 -18.52 25.62 25.36
CA ASP A 446 -17.41 24.81 24.87
C ASP A 446 -17.49 24.62 23.34
N ASP A 447 -16.63 25.27 22.60
CA ASP A 447 -16.47 24.99 21.18
C ASP A 447 -15.41 23.87 20.98
N LEU A 448 -15.82 22.81 20.33
CA LEU A 448 -14.94 21.70 19.92
C LEU A 448 -13.92 22.18 18.87
N ILE A 449 -12.71 21.72 18.99
CA ILE A 449 -11.58 22.08 18.12
C ILE A 449 -11.36 20.99 17.08
N GLY A 450 -11.14 21.36 15.82
CA GLY A 450 -10.66 20.46 14.76
C GLY A 450 -9.13 20.27 14.84
N VAL A 451 -8.62 19.09 14.49
CA VAL A 451 -7.19 18.73 14.41
C VAL A 451 -6.80 18.34 13.00
#